data_9e7ea145fb76c48ad61c4e601500bff0
#
_entry.id   9e7ea145fb76c48ad61c4e601500bff0
#
_cell.length_a   1.000
_cell.length_b   1.000
_cell.length_c   1.000
_cell.angle_alpha   90.00
_cell.angle_beta   90.00
_cell.angle_gamma   90.00
#
_symmetry.space_group_name_H-M   'P 1'
#
loop_
_entity.id
_entity.type
_entity.pdbx_description
1 polymer ?
#
loop_
_entity_poly.entity_id
_entity_poly.type
_entity_poly.pdbx_seq_one_letter_code
_entity_poly.pdbx_strand_id
1 'polypeptide(L)'
;FFLVTTTIETDAGLDRMLPPMEPPDTDVVIKQKNIFTVNINKNGQLLVEEELLDLKQLRARAIAFLDNGGDGSCNFCKGKRDASSSDNPTKAIISLKNDRETKYGTYITVQNELVGAYNDLRNREAQRLYGRDFTEMESEFLNPETPSGIREDLKEKVQKVQEIFPQKLSEAETSTSN
;
A
#
# COMPACT_ATOMS: atom_id res chain seq x y z
N PHE A 1 -32.17 21.88 -0.69
CA PHE A 1 -31.71 21.95 -0.79
C PHE A 1 -30.94 21.92 -0.44
N PHE A 2 -30.27 21.70 -0.22
CA PHE A 2 -29.43 21.53 0.16
C PHE A 2 -28.39 21.22 -0.29
N LEU A 3 -27.74 21.46 -0.36
CA LEU A 3 -26.47 21.59 -0.63
C LEU A 3 -25.63 21.30 0.43
N VAL A 4 -25.32 20.20 0.40
CA VAL A 4 -24.22 19.75 1.06
C VAL A 4 -23.01 20.04 0.28
N THR A 5 -22.42 21.08 0.54
CA THR A 5 -21.05 21.24 0.28
C THR A 5 -20.31 20.42 1.28
N THR A 6 -20.13 19.24 0.97
CA THR A 6 -19.01 18.53 1.50
C THR A 6 -17.79 19.15 0.90
N THR A 7 -17.15 19.96 1.65
CA THR A 7 -15.76 20.18 1.46
C THR A 7 -15.09 18.86 1.71
N ILE A 8 -14.78 18.21 0.66
CA ILE A 8 -13.81 17.13 0.73
C ILE A 8 -12.50 17.82 1.01
N GLU A 9 -12.13 17.83 2.26
CA GLU A 9 -10.75 18.03 2.57
C GLU A 9 -10.01 16.85 1.96
N THR A 10 -9.40 17.11 0.83
CA THR A 10 -8.38 16.25 0.34
C THR A 10 -7.31 16.25 1.39
N ASP A 11 -7.35 15.27 2.21
CA ASP A 11 -6.29 14.99 3.12
C ASP A 11 -5.07 14.67 2.26
N ALA A 12 -4.23 15.68 2.06
CA ALA A 12 -3.04 15.58 1.23
C ALA A 12 -2.02 14.55 1.78
N GLY A 13 -2.33 13.95 2.92
CA GLY A 13 -1.50 12.93 3.55
C GLY A 13 -1.92 11.50 3.26
N LEU A 14 -3.10 11.29 2.66
CA LEU A 14 -3.54 9.94 2.34
C LEU A 14 -3.17 9.62 0.89
N ASP A 15 -1.96 9.16 0.72
CA ASP A 15 -1.47 8.62 -0.53
C ASP A 15 -2.08 7.22 -0.77
N ARG A 16 -3.40 7.17 -0.75
CA ARG A 16 -4.13 6.00 -1.18
C ARG A 16 -4.52 6.21 -2.62
N MET A 17 -3.76 5.62 -3.52
CA MET A 17 -4.27 5.41 -4.85
C MET A 17 -5.41 4.41 -4.73
N LEU A 18 -6.62 4.92 -4.62
CA LEU A 18 -7.79 4.10 -4.86
C LEU A 18 -7.66 3.52 -6.27
N PRO A 19 -7.90 2.24 -6.45
CA PRO A 19 -7.98 1.71 -7.79
C PRO A 19 -8.97 2.56 -8.58
N PRO A 20 -8.69 2.88 -9.84
CA PRO A 20 -9.58 3.69 -10.64
C PRO A 20 -10.98 3.08 -10.59
N MET A 21 -11.97 3.88 -10.24
CA MET A 21 -13.38 3.44 -10.14
C MET A 21 -13.98 3.11 -11.51
N GLU A 22 -13.31 3.51 -12.56
CA GLU A 22 -13.68 3.12 -13.92
C GLU A 22 -12.77 2.00 -14.38
N PRO A 23 -13.31 0.90 -14.91
CA PRO A 23 -12.48 -0.06 -15.57
C PRO A 23 -11.75 0.65 -16.71
N PRO A 24 -10.43 0.55 -16.79
CA PRO A 24 -9.73 1.08 -17.94
C PRO A 24 -10.31 0.43 -19.19
N ASP A 25 -10.58 1.21 -20.22
CA ASP A 25 -11.08 0.73 -21.53
C ASP A 25 -10.12 -0.25 -22.23
N THR A 26 -9.06 -0.59 -21.57
CA THR A 26 -8.10 -1.60 -21.99
C THR A 26 -8.25 -2.82 -21.08
N ASP A 27 -8.37 -4.00 -21.65
CA ASP A 27 -8.31 -5.27 -20.95
C ASP A 27 -6.96 -5.44 -20.24
N VAL A 28 -6.76 -4.69 -19.16
CA VAL A 28 -5.61 -4.91 -18.28
C VAL A 28 -5.89 -6.18 -17.49
N VAL A 29 -5.46 -7.29 -18.03
CA VAL A 29 -5.49 -8.56 -17.30
C VAL A 29 -4.52 -8.46 -16.13
N ILE A 30 -5.07 -8.21 -14.96
CA ILE A 30 -4.28 -8.25 -13.71
C ILE A 30 -3.94 -9.72 -13.47
N LYS A 31 -2.66 -10.03 -13.57
CA LYS A 31 -2.20 -11.39 -13.29
C LYS A 31 -2.38 -11.71 -11.82
N GLN A 32 -2.95 -12.86 -11.52
CA GLN A 32 -3.20 -13.31 -10.14
C GLN A 32 -1.94 -13.25 -9.25
N LYS A 33 -0.77 -13.54 -9.82
CA LYS A 33 0.50 -13.47 -9.09
C LYS A 33 0.88 -12.05 -8.62
N ASN A 34 0.25 -11.01 -9.16
CA ASN A 34 0.46 -9.62 -8.76
C ASN A 34 -0.54 -9.18 -7.67
N ILE A 35 -1.36 -10.07 -7.18
CA ILE A 35 -2.33 -9.79 -6.11
C ILE A 35 -1.92 -10.56 -4.85
N PHE A 36 -1.66 -9.83 -3.78
CA PHE A 36 -1.41 -10.37 -2.46
C PHE A 36 -2.70 -10.31 -1.65
N THR A 37 -3.31 -11.47 -1.41
CA THR A 37 -4.61 -11.54 -0.75
C THR A 37 -4.45 -11.74 0.74
N VAL A 38 -5.02 -10.83 1.53
CA VAL A 38 -5.08 -10.87 2.99
C VAL A 38 -6.54 -10.90 3.39
N ASN A 39 -6.97 -11.97 4.02
CA ASN A 39 -8.32 -12.14 4.55
C ASN A 39 -8.29 -12.15 6.07
N ILE A 40 -9.23 -11.45 6.69
CA ILE A 40 -9.44 -11.49 8.14
C ILE A 40 -10.80 -12.13 8.37
N ASN A 41 -10.84 -13.26 9.07
CA ASN A 41 -12.09 -13.92 9.38
C ASN A 41 -12.79 -13.27 10.60
N LYS A 42 -14.00 -13.69 10.89
CA LYS A 42 -14.80 -13.20 12.01
C LYS A 42 -14.12 -13.40 13.38
N ASN A 43 -13.22 -14.37 13.50
CA ASN A 43 -12.46 -14.65 14.71
C ASN A 43 -11.17 -13.81 14.85
N GLY A 44 -10.93 -12.92 13.87
CA GLY A 44 -9.72 -12.09 13.84
C GLY A 44 -8.46 -12.82 13.39
N GLN A 45 -8.60 -14.00 12.78
CA GLN A 45 -7.48 -14.75 12.23
C GLN A 45 -7.13 -14.24 10.82
N LEU A 46 -5.84 -14.20 10.52
CA LEU A 46 -5.33 -13.81 9.22
C LEU A 46 -5.13 -15.02 8.33
N LEU A 47 -5.66 -14.90 7.11
CA LEU A 47 -5.41 -15.83 6.02
C LEU A 47 -4.69 -15.05 4.92
N VAL A 48 -3.44 -15.39 4.70
CA VAL A 48 -2.62 -14.79 3.64
C VAL A 48 -2.33 -15.86 2.60
N GLU A 49 -2.73 -15.62 1.35
CA GLU A 49 -2.62 -16.62 0.30
C GLU A 49 -3.26 -17.96 0.70
N GLU A 50 -4.38 -17.89 1.41
CA GLU A 50 -5.12 -19.04 1.94
C GLU A 50 -4.44 -19.80 3.09
N GLU A 51 -3.29 -19.34 3.57
CA GLU A 51 -2.59 -19.90 4.72
C GLU A 51 -2.81 -19.04 5.97
N LEU A 52 -3.01 -19.70 7.11
CA LEU A 52 -3.05 -19.00 8.41
C LEU A 52 -1.68 -18.38 8.69
N LEU A 53 -1.67 -17.10 8.98
CA LEU A 53 -0.45 -16.35 9.26
C LEU A 53 -0.57 -15.57 10.57
N ASP A 54 0.54 -15.54 11.33
CA ASP A 54 0.64 -14.67 12.51
C ASP A 54 0.80 -13.20 12.04
N LEU A 55 0.12 -12.30 12.73
CA LEU A 55 0.21 -10.85 12.48
C LEU A 55 1.66 -10.36 12.45
N LYS A 56 2.53 -10.92 13.30
CA LYS A 56 3.95 -10.55 13.35
C LYS A 56 4.73 -10.84 12.06
N GLN A 57 4.23 -11.77 11.27
CA GLN A 57 4.86 -12.17 10.02
C GLN A 57 4.28 -11.44 8.80
N LEU A 58 3.15 -10.76 8.96
CA LEU A 58 2.43 -10.14 7.86
C LEU A 58 3.27 -9.09 7.15
N ARG A 59 3.92 -8.20 7.89
CA ARG A 59 4.75 -7.13 7.31
C ARG A 59 5.88 -7.71 6.47
N ALA A 60 6.59 -8.70 6.97
CA ALA A 60 7.68 -9.36 6.26
C ALA A 60 7.21 -10.05 4.98
N ARG A 61 6.03 -10.70 5.02
CA ARG A 61 5.43 -11.34 3.86
C ARG A 61 5.01 -10.31 2.80
N ALA A 62 4.42 -9.21 3.22
CA ALA A 62 4.04 -8.12 2.33
C ALA A 62 5.27 -7.46 1.69
N ILE A 63 6.34 -7.22 2.44
CA ILE A 63 7.60 -6.71 1.91
C ILE A 63 8.18 -7.66 0.86
N ALA A 64 8.23 -8.95 1.16
CA ALA A 64 8.73 -9.96 0.23
C ALA A 64 7.94 -9.98 -1.08
N PHE A 65 6.62 -9.79 -1.02
CA PHE A 65 5.76 -9.70 -2.18
C PHE A 65 6.02 -8.41 -2.98
N LEU A 66 6.00 -7.25 -2.34
CA LEU A 66 6.15 -5.95 -2.99
C LEU A 66 7.53 -5.76 -3.61
N ASP A 67 8.57 -6.28 -2.98
CA ASP A 67 9.96 -6.12 -3.37
C ASP A 67 10.49 -7.28 -4.24
N ASN A 68 9.61 -8.17 -4.69
CA ASN A 68 9.99 -9.41 -5.39
C ASN A 68 10.69 -9.16 -6.72
N GLY A 69 10.11 -8.35 -7.60
CA GLY A 69 10.68 -8.06 -8.91
C GLY A 69 10.75 -9.27 -9.86
N GLY A 70 9.69 -10.07 -9.92
CA GLY A 70 9.65 -11.36 -10.62
C GLY A 70 9.84 -11.30 -12.14
N ASP A 71 9.53 -10.18 -12.79
CA ASP A 71 9.73 -10.00 -14.23
C ASP A 71 11.12 -9.43 -14.60
N GLY A 72 11.95 -9.15 -13.60
CA GLY A 72 13.30 -8.62 -13.80
C GLY A 72 13.35 -7.14 -14.17
N SER A 73 12.24 -6.44 -14.31
CA SER A 73 12.20 -5.03 -14.69
C SER A 73 12.54 -4.07 -13.54
N CYS A 74 12.49 -4.55 -12.30
CA CYS A 74 12.76 -3.76 -11.12
C CYS A 74 14.25 -3.74 -10.78
N ASN A 75 14.91 -2.61 -11.01
CA ASN A 75 16.36 -2.48 -10.75
C ASN A 75 16.70 -2.31 -9.27
N PHE A 76 15.77 -1.85 -8.47
CA PHE A 76 15.95 -1.56 -7.04
C PHE A 76 15.41 -2.66 -6.12
N CYS A 77 14.64 -3.62 -6.65
CA CYS A 77 14.09 -4.72 -5.88
C CYS A 77 15.19 -5.66 -5.35
N LYS A 78 15.07 -6.00 -4.08
CA LYS A 78 16.03 -6.88 -3.37
C LYS A 78 15.46 -8.25 -3.02
N GLY A 79 14.24 -8.54 -3.47
CA GLY A 79 13.56 -9.80 -3.22
C GLY A 79 14.12 -10.97 -4.02
N LYS A 80 13.43 -12.08 -3.92
CA LYS A 80 13.87 -13.37 -4.52
C LYS A 80 13.78 -13.41 -6.05
N ARG A 81 13.10 -12.46 -6.66
CA ARG A 81 12.81 -12.42 -8.10
C ARG A 81 12.09 -13.68 -8.60
N ASP A 82 11.19 -14.19 -7.76
CA ASP A 82 10.38 -15.35 -8.06
C ASP A 82 9.38 -15.01 -9.16
N ALA A 83 9.48 -15.70 -10.29
CA ALA A 83 8.60 -15.49 -11.43
C ALA A 83 7.13 -15.89 -11.16
N SER A 84 6.86 -16.65 -10.10
CA SER A 84 5.52 -17.01 -9.66
C SER A 84 4.87 -15.99 -8.73
N SER A 85 5.61 -15.00 -8.25
CA SER A 85 5.16 -13.92 -7.40
C SER A 85 5.15 -12.58 -8.15
N SER A 86 5.00 -11.48 -7.44
CA SER A 86 4.80 -10.16 -8.05
C SER A 86 5.91 -9.76 -9.03
N ASP A 87 5.50 -9.23 -10.17
CA ASP A 87 6.39 -8.83 -11.26
C ASP A 87 7.21 -7.59 -10.91
N ASN A 88 6.53 -6.57 -10.40
CA ASN A 88 7.11 -5.25 -10.15
C ASN A 88 6.26 -4.53 -9.10
N PRO A 89 6.84 -3.67 -8.25
CA PRO A 89 6.06 -2.90 -7.27
C PRO A 89 4.94 -2.06 -7.88
N THR A 90 5.10 -1.59 -9.11
CA THR A 90 4.06 -0.82 -9.80
C THR A 90 2.86 -1.66 -10.24
N LYS A 91 3.03 -2.97 -10.35
CA LYS A 91 1.97 -3.93 -10.71
C LYS A 91 1.40 -4.65 -9.50
N ALA A 92 2.09 -4.62 -8.37
CA ALA A 92 1.71 -5.34 -7.16
C ALA A 92 0.52 -4.66 -6.47
N ILE A 93 -0.50 -5.46 -6.16
CA ILE A 93 -1.72 -5.03 -5.47
C ILE A 93 -1.88 -5.86 -4.20
N ILE A 94 -2.15 -5.21 -3.07
CA ILE A 94 -2.55 -5.89 -1.84
C ILE A 94 -4.06 -5.79 -1.73
N SER A 95 -4.72 -6.94 -1.65
CA SER A 95 -6.17 -7.04 -1.45
C SER A 95 -6.46 -7.43 -0.01
N LEU A 96 -6.96 -6.49 0.77
CA LEU A 96 -7.39 -6.71 2.15
C LEU A 96 -8.89 -6.90 2.19
N LYS A 97 -9.31 -8.07 2.65
CA LYS A 97 -10.71 -8.42 2.83
C LYS A 97 -10.96 -8.77 4.29
N ASN A 98 -11.98 -8.19 4.87
CA ASN A 98 -12.39 -8.51 6.23
C ASN A 98 -13.82 -9.02 6.26
N ASP A 99 -14.09 -9.95 7.17
CA ASP A 99 -15.45 -10.37 7.47
C ASP A 99 -16.19 -9.22 8.12
N ARG A 100 -17.49 -9.10 7.83
CA ARG A 100 -18.35 -8.06 8.40
C ARG A 100 -18.37 -8.05 9.93
N GLU A 101 -18.21 -9.22 10.55
CA GLU A 101 -18.18 -9.39 11.99
C GLU A 101 -16.79 -9.21 12.62
N THR A 102 -15.76 -8.95 11.80
CA THR A 102 -14.41 -8.69 12.28
C THR A 102 -14.38 -7.43 13.14
N LYS A 103 -13.71 -7.49 14.28
CA LYS A 103 -13.53 -6.32 15.14
C LYS A 103 -12.70 -5.25 14.41
N TYR A 104 -13.18 -4.02 14.48
CA TYR A 104 -12.53 -2.87 13.85
C TYR A 104 -11.06 -2.70 14.25
N GLY A 105 -10.73 -2.92 15.55
CA GLY A 105 -9.36 -2.85 16.04
C GLY A 105 -8.42 -3.86 15.37
N THR A 106 -8.90 -5.07 15.09
CA THR A 106 -8.14 -6.10 14.36
C THR A 106 -7.87 -5.65 12.92
N TYR A 107 -8.90 -5.14 12.25
CA TYR A 107 -8.77 -4.61 10.89
C TYR A 107 -7.74 -3.49 10.80
N ILE A 108 -7.81 -2.52 11.70
CA ILE A 108 -6.86 -1.39 11.74
C ILE A 108 -5.42 -1.87 12.01
N THR A 109 -5.25 -2.83 12.89
CA THR A 109 -3.92 -3.39 13.17
C THR A 109 -3.31 -4.06 11.94
N VAL A 110 -4.12 -4.82 11.21
CA VAL A 110 -3.70 -5.44 9.94
C VAL A 110 -3.36 -4.41 8.90
N GLN A 111 -4.24 -3.41 8.72
CA GLN A 111 -4.02 -2.31 7.80
C GLN A 111 -2.71 -1.57 8.10
N ASN A 112 -2.42 -1.30 9.37
CA ASN A 112 -1.20 -0.63 9.79
C ASN A 112 0.06 -1.45 9.45
N GLU A 113 0.01 -2.77 9.56
CA GLU A 113 1.12 -3.64 9.18
C GLU A 113 1.37 -3.61 7.67
N LEU A 114 0.32 -3.58 6.87
CA LEU A 114 0.43 -3.47 5.41
C LEU A 114 0.97 -2.11 4.97
N VAL A 115 0.46 -1.03 5.55
CA VAL A 115 0.99 0.33 5.32
C VAL A 115 2.44 0.43 5.79
N GLY A 116 2.77 -0.19 6.92
CA GLY A 116 4.12 -0.26 7.44
C GLY A 116 5.09 -0.95 6.47
N ALA A 117 4.63 -1.97 5.76
CA ALA A 117 5.43 -2.63 4.71
C ALA A 117 5.81 -1.66 3.59
N TYR A 118 4.85 -0.88 3.11
CA TYR A 118 5.13 0.19 2.13
C TYR A 118 6.09 1.23 2.67
N ASN A 119 5.89 1.67 3.90
CA ASN A 119 6.75 2.68 4.53
C ASN A 119 8.19 2.19 4.70
N ASP A 120 8.38 0.94 5.09
CA ASP A 120 9.72 0.35 5.22
C ASP A 120 10.46 0.34 3.88
N LEU A 121 9.78 -0.04 2.80
CA LEU A 121 10.34 -0.04 1.46
C LEU A 121 10.59 1.38 0.93
N ARG A 122 9.68 2.29 1.17
CA ARG A 122 9.83 3.71 0.81
C ARG A 122 10.96 4.38 1.59
N ASN A 123 11.10 4.09 2.88
CA ASN A 123 12.23 4.57 3.68
C ASN A 123 13.55 4.08 3.14
N ARG A 124 13.63 2.80 2.77
CA ARG A 124 14.84 2.24 2.16
C ARG A 124 15.25 2.99 0.89
N GLU A 125 14.31 3.23 -0.02
CA GLU A 125 14.59 3.94 -1.27
C GLU A 125 14.86 5.43 -1.05
N ALA A 126 14.17 6.07 -0.12
CA ALA A 126 14.43 7.46 0.25
C ALA A 126 15.83 7.65 0.84
N GLN A 127 16.28 6.72 1.67
CA GLN A 127 17.66 6.71 2.18
C GLN A 127 18.66 6.56 1.05
N ARG A 128 18.40 5.67 0.09
CA ARG A 128 19.26 5.47 -1.08
C ARG A 128 19.38 6.71 -1.96
N LEU A 129 18.26 7.41 -2.16
CA LEU A 129 18.20 8.56 -3.08
C LEU A 129 18.57 9.88 -2.41
N TYR A 130 18.18 10.07 -1.16
CA TYR A 130 18.21 11.39 -0.49
C TYR A 130 18.90 11.39 0.88
N GLY A 131 19.28 10.22 1.40
CA GLY A 131 19.89 10.10 2.73
C GLY A 131 18.93 10.45 3.89
N ARG A 132 17.61 10.40 3.66
CA ARG A 132 16.58 10.67 4.65
C ARG A 132 15.46 9.64 4.53
N ASP A 133 14.72 9.42 5.62
CA ASP A 133 13.55 8.56 5.60
C ASP A 133 12.39 9.24 4.88
N PHE A 134 11.65 8.45 4.10
CA PHE A 134 10.42 8.89 3.43
C PHE A 134 9.40 9.45 4.42
N THR A 135 9.16 8.73 5.51
CA THR A 135 8.20 9.12 6.53
C THR A 135 8.55 10.45 7.21
N GLU A 136 9.83 10.73 7.37
CA GLU A 136 10.32 12.01 7.89
C GLU A 136 10.08 13.14 6.89
N MET A 137 10.47 12.93 5.63
CA MET A 137 10.24 13.92 4.57
C MET A 137 8.75 14.21 4.34
N GLU A 138 7.91 13.17 4.38
CA GLU A 138 6.46 13.33 4.25
C GLU A 138 5.88 14.12 5.41
N SER A 139 6.28 13.82 6.64
CA SER A 139 5.84 14.55 7.83
C SER A 139 6.22 16.03 7.77
N GLU A 140 7.44 16.34 7.33
CA GLU A 140 7.89 17.71 7.14
C GLU A 140 7.14 18.43 6.00
N PHE A 141 6.89 17.73 4.90
CA PHE A 141 6.08 18.25 3.80
C PHE A 141 4.67 18.62 4.24
N LEU A 142 4.06 17.79 5.08
CA LEU A 142 2.69 18.00 5.57
C LEU A 142 2.60 19.06 6.68
N ASN A 143 3.72 19.43 7.29
CA ASN A 143 3.73 20.42 8.33
C ASN A 143 3.44 21.81 7.73
N PRO A 144 2.37 22.50 8.17
CA PRO A 144 2.00 23.82 7.65
C PRO A 144 3.05 24.90 7.92
N GLU A 145 3.92 24.69 8.91
CA GLU A 145 4.98 25.62 9.27
C GLU A 145 6.23 25.51 8.37
N THR A 146 6.31 24.47 7.54
CA THR A 146 7.44 24.29 6.63
C THR A 146 7.44 25.38 5.55
N PRO A 147 8.55 26.11 5.37
CA PRO A 147 8.64 27.14 4.34
C PRO A 147 8.32 26.61 2.94
N SER A 148 7.68 27.44 2.11
CA SER A 148 7.17 27.02 0.79
C SER A 148 8.24 26.43 -0.11
N GLY A 149 9.43 27.02 -0.16
CA GLY A 149 10.51 26.52 -1.01
C GLY A 149 11.02 25.12 -0.57
N ILE A 150 11.09 24.89 0.74
CA ILE A 150 11.44 23.57 1.28
C ILE A 150 10.32 22.57 0.99
N ARG A 151 9.08 23.01 1.14
CA ARG A 151 7.91 22.16 0.89
C ARG A 151 7.83 21.71 -0.58
N GLU A 152 8.17 22.58 -1.52
CA GLU A 152 8.19 22.21 -2.94
C GLU A 152 9.26 21.17 -3.24
N ASP A 153 10.48 21.34 -2.70
CA ASP A 153 11.55 20.35 -2.84
C ASP A 153 11.17 19.00 -2.22
N LEU A 154 10.59 19.03 -1.01
CA LEU A 154 10.11 17.83 -0.34
C LEU A 154 8.98 17.14 -1.12
N LYS A 155 8.08 17.92 -1.73
CA LYS A 155 7.00 17.39 -2.56
C LYS A 155 7.54 16.53 -3.69
N GLU A 156 8.51 17.03 -4.45
CA GLU A 156 9.12 16.29 -5.55
C GLU A 156 9.78 14.99 -5.07
N LYS A 157 10.52 15.06 -3.96
CA LYS A 157 11.18 13.89 -3.37
C LYS A 157 10.19 12.85 -2.87
N VAL A 158 9.16 13.28 -2.15
CA VAL A 158 8.10 12.41 -1.64
C VAL A 158 7.37 11.74 -2.80
N GLN A 159 6.95 12.50 -3.81
CA GLN A 159 6.27 11.96 -4.98
C GLN A 159 7.14 10.95 -5.73
N LYS A 160 8.41 11.21 -5.86
CA LYS A 160 9.34 10.29 -6.52
C LYS A 160 9.41 8.94 -5.81
N VAL A 161 9.48 8.94 -4.49
CA VAL A 161 9.48 7.70 -3.70
C VAL A 161 8.14 6.98 -3.79
N GLN A 162 7.02 7.72 -3.77
CA GLN A 162 5.67 7.17 -3.94
C GLN A 162 5.50 6.48 -5.31
N GLU A 163 6.08 7.03 -6.36
CA GLU A 163 6.07 6.40 -7.69
C GLU A 163 6.87 5.10 -7.77
N ILE A 164 7.95 4.99 -6.98
CA ILE A 164 8.78 3.78 -6.90
C ILE A 164 8.00 2.63 -6.24
N PHE A 165 7.34 2.91 -5.13
CA PHE A 165 6.47 1.97 -4.42
C PHE A 165 5.07 2.58 -4.26
N PRO A 166 4.26 2.55 -5.32
CA PRO A 166 2.89 3.07 -5.23
C PRO A 166 2.05 2.19 -4.30
N GLN A 167 1.35 2.84 -3.37
CA GLN A 167 0.49 2.14 -2.42
C GLN A 167 -0.81 1.73 -3.09
N LYS A 168 -0.89 0.48 -3.50
CA LYS A 168 -2.06 -0.13 -4.10
C LYS A 168 -2.70 -1.11 -3.12
N LEU A 169 -3.42 -0.58 -2.15
CA LEU A 169 -4.14 -1.33 -1.15
C LEU A 169 -5.64 -1.25 -1.45
N SER A 170 -6.21 -2.37 -1.88
CA SER A 170 -7.65 -2.52 -2.11
C SER A 170 -8.30 -3.10 -0.86
N GLU A 171 -9.35 -2.48 -0.38
CA GLU A 171 -10.07 -2.89 0.82
C GLU A 171 -11.52 -3.27 0.45
N ALA A 172 -11.97 -4.42 0.93
CA ALA A 172 -13.34 -4.89 0.74
C ALA A 172 -13.88 -5.57 1.98
N GLU A 173 -15.16 -5.39 2.24
CA GLU A 173 -15.89 -6.11 3.27
C GLU A 173 -16.58 -7.31 2.61
N THR A 174 -16.35 -8.50 3.14
CA THR A 174 -17.05 -9.70 2.67
C THR A 174 -18.32 -9.90 3.47
N SER A 175 -19.45 -9.98 2.78
CA SER A 175 -20.68 -10.47 3.39
C SER A 175 -20.53 -11.98 3.64
N THR A 176 -20.82 -12.42 4.86
CA THR A 176 -21.02 -13.84 5.11
C THR A 176 -22.13 -14.32 4.18
N SER A 177 -21.76 -15.06 3.16
CA SER A 177 -22.77 -15.86 2.45
C SER A 177 -23.24 -16.96 3.39
N ASN A 178 -24.51 -16.90 3.75
CA ASN A 178 -25.23 -17.99 4.42
C ASN A 178 -25.15 -19.28 3.56
#